data_14eb9a72c554e5b13ed6448ce8d17d7d
#
_entry.id   14eb9a72c554e5b13ed6448ce8d17d7d
#
_cell.length_a   1.000
_cell.length_b   1.000
_cell.length_c   1.000
_cell.angle_alpha   90.00
_cell.angle_beta   90.00
_cell.angle_gamma   90.00
#
_symmetry.space_group_name_H-M   'P 1'
#
loop_
_entity.id
_entity.type
_entity.pdbx_description
1 polymer ?
#
loop_
_entity_poly.entity_id
_entity_poly.type
_entity_poly.pdbx_seq_one_letter_code
_entity_poly.pdbx_strand_id
1 'polypeptide(L)'
;SLHKNLNEEQIYKACEFLFERGIRELKIFLICTGLEQSEDFGEFGNFVKRLGDLKCMADSNVRIIFSLTPLYYPPHTPLQFHECLTALEDKKKIGREVERICKFHDMEFRESASYEEIWLTQLLAMGDRRLTPALIRSSLTDGFVYYNTVPKQILRNWRTYFMELGLSEGNYLRAKEKDDIFPWDDIDLGISKKFLWEEYGRSIHFTEREYCLGRPQVEAQCLGCGACPTVAHIRKLTNHTISQPFLMEEIRRIADSKRNKLILRVVVEIEPTLRLVAKRFIGVAIARALMLAM
;
A
#
# COMPACT_ATOMS: atom_id res chain seq x y z
N SER A 1 4.46 12.40 -8.52
CA SER A 1 3.52 11.41 -9.07
C SER A 1 4.00 10.00 -8.75
N LEU A 2 3.08 9.10 -8.43
CA LEU A 2 3.39 7.68 -8.21
C LEU A 2 3.30 6.86 -9.51
N HIS A 3 3.34 7.51 -10.65
CA HIS A 3 3.28 6.91 -11.99
C HIS A 3 2.16 5.86 -12.17
N LYS A 4 0.96 6.14 -11.67
CA LYS A 4 -0.18 5.23 -11.83
C LYS A 4 -0.77 5.25 -13.24
N ASN A 5 -0.33 6.18 -14.10
CA ASN A 5 -0.80 6.35 -15.48
C ASN A 5 -2.33 6.40 -15.64
N LEU A 6 -3.00 6.93 -14.65
CA LEU A 6 -4.45 7.08 -14.60
C LEU A 6 -4.77 8.56 -14.47
N ASN A 7 -5.45 9.13 -15.45
CA ASN A 7 -5.91 10.51 -15.40
C ASN A 7 -7.36 10.60 -14.91
N GLU A 8 -7.77 11.77 -14.48
CA GLU A 8 -9.12 12.01 -13.96
C GLU A 8 -10.23 11.65 -14.93
N GLU A 9 -10.09 12.00 -16.21
CA GLU A 9 -11.10 11.69 -17.22
C GLU A 9 -11.32 10.18 -17.39
N GLN A 10 -10.27 9.37 -17.26
CA GLN A 10 -10.39 7.92 -17.28
C GLN A 10 -11.14 7.41 -16.04
N ILE A 11 -10.90 8.04 -14.88
CA ILE A 11 -11.60 7.69 -13.64
C ILE A 11 -13.09 8.05 -13.77
N TYR A 12 -13.41 9.26 -14.24
CA TYR A 12 -14.79 9.70 -14.38
C TYR A 12 -15.58 8.82 -15.36
N LYS A 13 -15.02 8.52 -16.53
CA LYS A 13 -15.65 7.62 -17.50
C LYS A 13 -15.89 6.22 -16.94
N ALA A 14 -14.93 5.70 -16.16
CA ALA A 14 -15.10 4.42 -15.50
C ALA A 14 -16.21 4.46 -14.44
N CYS A 15 -16.28 5.54 -13.64
CA CYS A 15 -17.33 5.71 -12.65
C CYS A 15 -18.71 5.86 -13.28
N GLU A 16 -18.85 6.68 -14.31
CA GLU A 16 -20.08 6.86 -15.07
C GLU A 16 -20.60 5.51 -15.59
N PHE A 17 -19.74 4.76 -16.29
CA PHE A 17 -20.05 3.42 -16.76
C PHE A 17 -20.51 2.47 -15.65
N LEU A 18 -19.91 2.53 -14.48
CA LEU A 18 -20.25 1.69 -13.34
C LEU A 18 -21.59 2.12 -12.70
N PHE A 19 -21.84 3.42 -12.59
CA PHE A 19 -23.06 3.96 -12.00
C PHE A 19 -24.30 3.63 -12.85
N GLU A 20 -24.20 3.78 -14.17
CA GLU A 20 -25.25 3.37 -15.12
C GLU A 20 -25.61 1.89 -15.02
N ARG A 21 -24.66 1.05 -14.57
CA ARG A 21 -24.88 -0.40 -14.38
C ARG A 21 -25.34 -0.79 -13.00
N GLY A 22 -25.62 0.19 -12.15
CA GLY A 22 -26.22 -0.02 -10.84
C GLY A 22 -25.32 -0.77 -9.86
N ILE A 23 -24.00 -0.52 -9.87
CA ILE A 23 -23.13 -1.06 -8.82
C ILE A 23 -23.57 -0.54 -7.46
N ARG A 24 -23.40 -1.35 -6.42
CA ARG A 24 -23.83 -1.00 -5.07
C ARG A 24 -22.73 -0.28 -4.28
N GLU A 25 -21.47 -0.57 -4.55
CA GLU A 25 -20.34 -0.03 -3.83
C GLU A 25 -19.18 0.23 -4.78
N LEU A 26 -18.58 1.41 -4.68
CA LEU A 26 -17.34 1.80 -5.33
C LEU A 26 -16.33 2.19 -4.25
N LYS A 27 -15.20 1.49 -4.21
CA LYS A 27 -14.10 1.82 -3.33
C LYS A 27 -12.94 2.43 -4.13
N ILE A 28 -12.58 3.66 -3.77
CA ILE A 28 -11.48 4.41 -4.38
C ILE A 28 -10.32 4.43 -3.38
N PHE A 29 -9.16 3.93 -3.81
CA PHE A 29 -7.96 3.93 -2.99
C PHE A 29 -7.13 5.17 -3.27
N LEU A 30 -6.86 5.92 -2.21
CA LEU A 30 -5.97 7.06 -2.22
C LEU A 30 -4.65 6.68 -1.54
N ILE A 31 -3.54 7.21 -2.03
CA ILE A 31 -2.24 7.06 -1.39
C ILE A 31 -1.85 8.42 -0.82
N CYS A 32 -1.57 8.45 0.49
CA CYS A 32 -1.09 9.64 1.20
C CYS A 32 0.42 9.55 1.33
N THR A 33 1.12 10.51 0.77
CA THR A 33 2.60 10.57 0.79
C THR A 33 3.13 11.26 2.05
N GLY A 34 2.36 12.22 2.60
CA GLY A 34 2.79 13.12 3.65
C GLY A 34 3.32 14.46 3.12
N LEU A 35 3.30 14.66 1.79
CA LEU A 35 3.81 15.85 1.11
C LEU A 35 2.70 16.70 0.47
N GLU A 36 1.44 16.31 0.67
CA GLU A 36 0.28 16.97 0.09
C GLU A 36 0.15 18.41 0.61
N GLN A 37 -0.14 19.32 -0.31
CA GLN A 37 -0.27 20.75 -0.07
C GLN A 37 -1.75 21.18 -0.09
N SER A 38 -2.02 22.43 0.24
CA SER A 38 -3.39 22.99 0.25
C SER A 38 -4.10 22.90 -1.10
N GLU A 39 -3.36 23.03 -2.18
CA GLU A 39 -3.84 22.94 -3.55
C GLU A 39 -4.38 21.54 -3.87
N ASP A 40 -3.69 20.48 -3.40
CA ASP A 40 -4.10 19.08 -3.58
C ASP A 40 -5.45 18.81 -2.92
N PHE A 41 -5.74 19.43 -1.78
CA PHE A 41 -7.05 19.30 -1.13
C PHE A 41 -8.16 20.03 -1.91
N GLY A 42 -7.83 21.14 -2.55
CA GLY A 42 -8.75 21.83 -3.45
C GLY A 42 -9.10 20.97 -4.68
N GLU A 43 -8.11 20.39 -5.31
CA GLU A 43 -8.28 19.46 -6.43
C GLU A 43 -9.07 18.23 -6.01
N PHE A 44 -8.73 17.62 -4.87
CA PHE A 44 -9.46 16.49 -4.33
C PHE A 44 -10.93 16.84 -4.03
N GLY A 45 -11.21 18.02 -3.48
CA GLY A 45 -12.57 18.51 -3.26
C GLY A 45 -13.38 18.61 -4.55
N ASN A 46 -12.78 19.14 -5.61
CA ASN A 46 -13.38 19.20 -6.93
C ASN A 46 -13.64 17.81 -7.52
N PHE A 47 -12.70 16.89 -7.37
CA PHE A 47 -12.83 15.50 -7.78
C PHE A 47 -14.01 14.81 -7.08
N VAL A 48 -14.10 14.92 -5.75
CA VAL A 48 -15.17 14.32 -4.95
C VAL A 48 -16.54 14.90 -5.32
N LYS A 49 -16.62 16.23 -5.51
CA LYS A 49 -17.83 16.91 -5.96
C LYS A 49 -18.31 16.37 -7.31
N ARG A 50 -17.40 16.29 -8.29
CA ARG A 50 -17.75 15.80 -9.63
C ARG A 50 -18.24 14.34 -9.62
N LEU A 51 -17.68 13.49 -8.76
CA LEU A 51 -18.20 12.12 -8.56
C LEU A 51 -19.61 12.12 -7.97
N GLY A 52 -19.91 13.03 -7.07
CA GLY A 52 -21.26 13.23 -6.55
C GLY A 52 -22.24 13.65 -7.63
N ASP A 53 -21.84 14.59 -8.48
CA ASP A 53 -22.65 15.05 -9.62
C ASP A 53 -22.93 13.89 -10.60
N LEU A 54 -21.95 13.10 -10.96
CA LEU A 54 -22.11 11.90 -11.82
C LEU A 54 -23.04 10.86 -11.19
N LYS A 55 -22.93 10.61 -9.89
CA LYS A 55 -23.82 9.73 -9.14
C LYS A 55 -25.26 10.20 -9.23
N CYS A 56 -25.50 11.50 -9.03
CA CYS A 56 -26.84 12.11 -9.15
C CYS A 56 -27.38 12.03 -10.56
N MET A 57 -26.59 12.34 -11.59
CA MET A 57 -26.99 12.27 -12.98
C MET A 57 -27.40 10.85 -13.43
N ALA A 58 -26.74 9.83 -12.88
CA ALA A 58 -27.05 8.43 -13.15
C ALA A 58 -28.20 7.87 -12.29
N ASP A 59 -28.83 8.69 -11.42
CA ASP A 59 -29.82 8.25 -10.43
C ASP A 59 -29.34 7.02 -9.62
N SER A 60 -28.05 7.02 -9.27
CA SER A 60 -27.37 5.86 -8.71
C SER A 60 -27.34 5.94 -7.19
N ASN A 61 -27.74 4.86 -6.53
CA ASN A 61 -27.62 4.69 -5.08
C ASN A 61 -26.27 4.07 -4.65
N VAL A 62 -25.23 4.19 -5.48
CA VAL A 62 -23.91 3.66 -5.18
C VAL A 62 -23.34 4.28 -3.91
N ARG A 63 -22.76 3.46 -3.06
CA ARG A 63 -21.99 3.86 -1.91
C ARG A 63 -20.53 4.08 -2.32
N ILE A 64 -20.05 5.32 -2.24
CA ILE A 64 -18.67 5.66 -2.60
C ILE A 64 -17.84 5.75 -1.33
N ILE A 65 -16.74 4.99 -1.29
CA ILE A 65 -15.84 4.89 -0.14
C ILE A 65 -14.44 5.29 -0.59
N PHE A 66 -13.90 6.34 0.00
CA PHE A 66 -12.50 6.69 -0.14
C PHE A 66 -11.68 5.98 0.94
N SER A 67 -10.73 5.16 0.53
CA SER A 67 -9.82 4.43 1.42
C SER A 67 -8.42 5.02 1.33
N LEU A 68 -8.04 5.81 2.33
CA LEU A 68 -6.72 6.43 2.38
C LEU A 68 -5.68 5.45 2.92
N THR A 69 -4.66 5.20 2.13
CA THR A 69 -3.52 4.35 2.49
C THR A 69 -2.28 5.22 2.63
N PRO A 70 -1.76 5.40 3.85
CA PRO A 70 -0.49 6.09 4.03
C PRO A 70 0.64 5.30 3.38
N LEU A 71 1.44 5.99 2.57
CA LEU A 71 2.60 5.41 1.94
C LEU A 71 3.68 5.13 2.99
N TYR A 72 4.13 3.90 3.12
CA TYR A 72 5.34 3.59 3.84
C TYR A 72 6.53 3.54 2.87
N TYR A 73 7.72 3.70 3.38
CA TYR A 73 8.94 3.79 2.60
C TYR A 73 9.73 2.49 2.71
N PRO A 74 9.55 1.55 1.77
CA PRO A 74 10.19 0.24 1.88
C PRO A 74 11.66 0.28 1.46
N PRO A 75 12.46 -0.67 1.95
CA PRO A 75 13.79 -0.96 1.43
C PRO A 75 13.82 -1.12 -0.08
N HIS A 76 14.97 -0.88 -0.68
CA HIS A 76 15.21 -1.00 -2.13
C HIS A 76 14.27 -0.15 -3.01
N THR A 77 13.74 0.93 -2.46
CA THR A 77 12.98 1.94 -3.22
C THR A 77 13.62 3.32 -3.09
N PRO A 78 13.33 4.25 -4.00
CA PRO A 78 13.82 5.62 -3.86
C PRO A 78 13.48 6.26 -2.53
N LEU A 79 12.30 5.96 -1.98
CA LEU A 79 11.83 6.56 -0.72
C LEU A 79 12.52 6.01 0.53
N GLN A 80 13.39 5.00 0.43
CA GLN A 80 14.18 4.52 1.58
C GLN A 80 15.07 5.60 2.21
N PHE A 81 15.38 6.67 1.46
CA PHE A 81 16.18 7.80 1.92
C PHE A 81 15.37 8.88 2.65
N HIS A 82 14.04 8.86 2.49
CA HIS A 82 13.17 9.91 2.99
C HIS A 82 13.01 9.86 4.51
N GLU A 83 12.84 11.03 5.13
CA GLU A 83 12.52 11.12 6.55
C GLU A 83 11.10 10.59 6.81
N CYS A 84 11.01 9.66 7.77
CA CYS A 84 9.74 9.00 8.09
C CYS A 84 9.04 9.60 9.30
N LEU A 85 9.75 10.27 10.22
CA LEU A 85 9.19 10.79 11.47
C LEU A 85 8.19 11.92 11.23
N THR A 86 8.61 12.97 10.56
CA THR A 86 7.76 14.13 10.22
C THR A 86 6.63 13.72 9.28
N ALA A 87 6.93 12.90 8.28
CA ALA A 87 5.94 12.41 7.34
C ALA A 87 4.78 11.64 8.00
N LEU A 88 5.01 10.96 9.13
CA LEU A 88 3.95 10.26 9.87
C LEU A 88 2.93 11.22 10.50
N GLU A 89 3.40 12.32 11.10
CA GLU A 89 2.49 13.32 11.68
C GLU A 89 1.73 14.09 10.59
N ASP A 90 2.37 14.39 9.47
CA ASP A 90 1.73 15.07 8.36
C ASP A 90 0.68 14.17 7.69
N LYS A 91 0.93 12.89 7.51
CA LYS A 91 -0.07 11.90 7.04
C LYS A 91 -1.33 11.91 7.89
N LYS A 92 -1.18 12.07 9.21
CA LYS A 92 -2.33 12.16 10.13
C LYS A 92 -3.15 13.44 9.95
N LYS A 93 -2.49 14.57 9.66
CA LYS A 93 -3.17 15.84 9.36
C LYS A 93 -3.93 15.73 8.04
N ILE A 94 -3.28 15.20 7.03
CA ILE A 94 -3.83 14.95 5.69
C ILE A 94 -5.08 14.04 5.78
N GLY A 95 -5.00 12.94 6.54
CA GLY A 95 -6.13 12.05 6.75
C GLY A 95 -7.38 12.75 7.28
N ARG A 96 -7.22 13.66 8.25
CA ARG A 96 -8.33 14.47 8.78
C ARG A 96 -8.93 15.41 7.73
N GLU A 97 -8.10 16.02 6.89
CA GLU A 97 -8.58 16.93 5.86
C GLU A 97 -9.32 16.18 4.75
N VAL A 98 -8.79 15.03 4.30
CA VAL A 98 -9.47 14.15 3.35
C VAL A 98 -10.81 13.66 3.92
N GLU A 99 -10.85 13.25 5.19
CA GLU A 99 -12.08 12.85 5.87
C GLU A 99 -13.11 13.99 5.88
N ARG A 100 -12.67 15.22 6.19
CA ARG A 100 -13.53 16.41 6.21
C ARG A 100 -14.16 16.66 4.84
N ILE A 101 -13.36 16.58 3.77
CA ILE A 101 -13.83 16.77 2.39
C ILE A 101 -14.83 15.66 2.01
N CYS A 102 -14.53 14.42 2.29
CA CYS A 102 -15.43 13.30 2.02
C CYS A 102 -16.78 13.48 2.72
N LYS A 103 -16.78 13.80 4.02
CA LYS A 103 -17.99 14.04 4.80
C LYS A 103 -18.81 15.22 4.29
N PHE A 104 -18.16 16.29 3.84
CA PHE A 104 -18.85 17.46 3.29
C PHE A 104 -19.65 17.12 2.00
N HIS A 105 -19.20 16.12 1.24
CA HIS A 105 -19.85 15.66 0.02
C HIS A 105 -20.66 14.35 0.19
N ASP A 106 -20.98 13.97 1.42
CA ASP A 106 -21.74 12.74 1.72
C ASP A 106 -21.07 11.46 1.17
N MET A 107 -19.74 11.42 1.23
CA MET A 107 -18.93 10.25 0.86
C MET A 107 -18.35 9.58 2.10
N GLU A 108 -18.21 8.26 2.06
CA GLU A 108 -17.55 7.54 3.15
C GLU A 108 -16.03 7.65 3.08
N PHE A 109 -15.42 7.79 4.25
CA PHE A 109 -13.98 7.79 4.42
C PHE A 109 -13.54 6.63 5.31
N ARG A 110 -12.41 6.01 4.97
CA ARG A 110 -11.75 4.98 5.79
C ARG A 110 -10.24 5.15 5.74
N GLU A 111 -9.61 5.14 6.88
CA GLU A 111 -8.17 4.88 6.95
C GLU A 111 -7.92 3.39 6.78
N SER A 112 -6.96 3.02 5.94
CA SER A 112 -6.60 1.60 5.71
C SER A 112 -5.69 1.03 6.80
N ALA A 113 -4.97 1.89 7.52
CA ALA A 113 -4.08 1.54 8.61
C ALA A 113 -4.04 2.65 9.66
N SER A 114 -3.93 2.30 10.93
CA SER A 114 -3.75 3.27 12.01
C SER A 114 -2.34 3.87 12.01
N TYR A 115 -2.18 4.99 12.72
CA TYR A 115 -0.86 5.60 12.92
C TYR A 115 0.13 4.61 13.55
N GLU A 116 -0.33 3.84 14.52
CA GLU A 116 0.47 2.85 15.23
C GLU A 116 0.93 1.71 14.31
N GLU A 117 0.06 1.28 13.40
CA GLU A 117 0.39 0.27 12.38
C GLU A 117 1.45 0.78 11.41
N ILE A 118 1.30 2.01 10.93
CA ILE A 118 2.25 2.61 9.98
C ILE A 118 3.60 2.82 10.66
N TRP A 119 3.61 3.35 11.88
CA TRP A 119 4.82 3.56 12.65
C TRP A 119 5.58 2.25 12.85
N LEU A 120 4.90 1.20 13.31
CA LEU A 120 5.53 -0.10 13.54
C LEU A 120 6.00 -0.74 12.24
N THR A 121 5.19 -0.70 11.19
CA THR A 121 5.55 -1.21 9.86
C THR A 121 6.78 -0.50 9.31
N GLN A 122 6.82 0.83 9.40
CA GLN A 122 7.94 1.63 8.91
C GLN A 122 9.21 1.35 9.72
N LEU A 123 9.08 1.26 11.04
CA LEU A 123 10.19 0.93 11.92
C LEU A 123 10.79 -0.44 11.61
N LEU A 124 9.95 -1.46 11.43
CA LEU A 124 10.40 -2.81 11.12
C LEU A 124 10.98 -2.90 9.70
N ALA A 125 10.42 -2.15 8.75
CA ALA A 125 10.94 -2.10 7.38
C ALA A 125 12.35 -1.49 7.29
N MET A 126 12.63 -0.48 8.13
CA MET A 126 13.93 0.21 8.16
C MET A 126 14.89 -0.34 9.24
N GLY A 127 14.41 -1.30 10.01
CA GLY A 127 15.10 -1.83 11.18
C GLY A 127 16.17 -2.86 10.86
N ASP A 128 16.92 -3.18 11.88
CA ASP A 128 17.95 -4.22 11.86
C ASP A 128 17.81 -5.17 13.07
N ARG A 129 18.77 -6.10 13.21
CA ARG A 129 18.77 -7.12 14.28
C ARG A 129 18.72 -6.54 15.70
N ARG A 130 19.06 -5.25 15.91
CA ARG A 130 18.99 -4.59 17.23
C ARG A 130 17.55 -4.45 17.73
N LEU A 131 16.56 -4.55 16.82
CA LEU A 131 15.13 -4.56 17.18
C LEU A 131 14.64 -5.91 17.74
N THR A 132 15.43 -6.98 17.58
CA THR A 132 15.04 -8.34 18.00
C THR A 132 14.65 -8.43 19.49
N PRO A 133 15.37 -7.83 20.45
CA PRO A 133 14.95 -7.87 21.86
C PRO A 133 13.59 -7.21 22.10
N ALA A 134 13.29 -6.10 21.43
CA ALA A 134 11.99 -5.43 21.53
C ALA A 134 10.86 -6.29 20.94
N LEU A 135 11.10 -6.96 19.81
CA LEU A 135 10.16 -7.91 19.20
C LEU A 135 9.85 -9.08 20.15
N ILE A 136 10.88 -9.68 20.75
CA ILE A 136 10.74 -10.79 21.70
C ILE A 136 9.91 -10.33 22.91
N ARG A 137 10.24 -9.17 23.50
CA ARG A 137 9.50 -8.63 24.64
C ARG A 137 8.06 -8.32 24.30
N SER A 138 7.81 -7.72 23.14
CA SER A 138 6.45 -7.43 22.68
C SER A 138 5.62 -8.71 22.52
N SER A 139 6.24 -9.79 22.03
CA SER A 139 5.60 -11.10 21.92
C SER A 139 5.34 -11.75 23.28
N LEU A 140 6.35 -11.83 24.13
CA LEU A 140 6.29 -12.60 25.39
C LEU A 140 5.62 -11.82 26.53
N THR A 141 5.89 -10.53 26.66
CA THR A 141 5.40 -9.70 27.76
C THR A 141 4.07 -9.02 27.44
N ASP A 142 3.96 -8.45 26.22
CA ASP A 142 2.76 -7.75 25.79
C ASP A 142 1.72 -8.69 25.18
N GLY A 143 2.08 -9.93 24.87
CA GLY A 143 1.25 -10.90 24.18
C GLY A 143 0.93 -10.53 22.73
N PHE A 144 1.70 -9.62 22.11
CA PHE A 144 1.48 -9.11 20.77
C PHE A 144 2.22 -9.97 19.75
N VAL A 145 1.57 -11.02 19.26
CA VAL A 145 2.16 -12.00 18.32
C VAL A 145 1.71 -11.78 16.88
N TYR A 146 0.46 -11.34 16.71
CA TYR A 146 -0.15 -11.12 15.41
C TYR A 146 -1.04 -9.89 15.46
N TYR A 147 -0.81 -8.95 14.58
CA TYR A 147 -1.62 -7.74 14.56
C TYR A 147 -2.63 -7.70 13.41
N ASN A 148 -3.81 -7.32 13.76
CA ASN A 148 -4.86 -6.81 12.90
C ASN A 148 -4.92 -5.28 13.01
N THR A 149 -4.71 -4.82 14.24
CA THR A 149 -4.56 -3.43 14.62
C THR A 149 -3.47 -3.39 15.67
N VAL A 150 -2.58 -2.42 15.60
CA VAL A 150 -1.55 -2.19 16.61
C VAL A 150 -2.13 -1.36 17.74
N PRO A 151 -2.28 -1.88 18.96
CA PRO A 151 -2.74 -1.11 20.09
C PRO A 151 -1.80 0.04 20.45
N LYS A 152 -2.32 1.19 20.85
CA LYS A 152 -1.49 2.34 21.31
C LYS A 152 -0.52 1.97 22.44
N GLN A 153 -0.88 0.97 23.25
CA GLN A 153 0.00 0.49 24.33
C GLN A 153 1.28 -0.12 23.78
N ILE A 154 1.21 -0.86 22.66
CA ILE A 154 2.39 -1.45 22.02
C ILE A 154 3.37 -0.35 21.61
N LEU A 155 2.89 0.75 21.01
CA LEU A 155 3.74 1.89 20.65
C LEU A 155 4.48 2.46 21.88
N ARG A 156 3.77 2.64 23.00
CA ARG A 156 4.36 3.13 24.26
C ARG A 156 5.42 2.17 24.80
N ASN A 157 5.10 0.87 24.82
CA ASN A 157 6.00 -0.16 25.28
C ASN A 157 7.28 -0.22 24.43
N TRP A 158 7.15 -0.13 23.11
CA TRP A 158 8.31 -0.09 22.21
C TRP A 158 9.23 1.11 22.46
N ARG A 159 8.66 2.29 22.72
CA ARG A 159 9.45 3.48 23.09
C ARG A 159 10.22 3.27 24.40
N THR A 160 9.61 2.60 25.37
CA THR A 160 10.31 2.20 26.61
C THR A 160 11.43 1.21 26.33
N TYR A 161 11.17 0.18 25.53
CA TYR A 161 12.18 -0.81 25.16
C TYR A 161 13.37 -0.17 24.41
N PHE A 162 13.10 0.81 23.57
CA PHE A 162 14.15 1.56 22.88
C PHE A 162 15.05 2.31 23.86
N MET A 163 14.47 3.02 24.82
CA MET A 163 15.26 3.71 25.84
C MET A 163 16.16 2.74 26.62
N GLU A 164 15.64 1.59 27.01
CA GLU A 164 16.39 0.56 27.73
C GLU A 164 17.52 -0.07 26.88
N LEU A 165 17.32 -0.16 25.59
CA LEU A 165 18.30 -0.69 24.62
C LEU A 165 19.29 0.36 24.11
N GLY A 166 19.18 1.62 24.56
CA GLY A 166 19.98 2.73 24.05
C GLY A 166 19.69 3.07 22.58
N LEU A 167 18.49 2.74 22.11
CA LEU A 167 18.02 3.02 20.76
C LEU A 167 17.08 4.21 20.75
N SER A 168 16.89 4.81 19.56
CA SER A 168 15.87 5.84 19.33
C SER A 168 15.17 5.62 18.01
N GLU A 169 13.96 6.15 17.86
CA GLU A 169 13.22 6.16 16.59
C GLU A 169 14.07 6.80 15.47
N GLY A 170 14.81 7.87 15.80
CA GLY A 170 15.68 8.57 14.86
C GLY A 170 16.80 7.70 14.28
N ASN A 171 17.24 6.64 14.98
CA ASN A 171 18.23 5.72 14.40
C ASN A 171 17.73 5.09 13.09
N TYR A 172 16.43 4.85 12.99
CA TYR A 172 15.80 4.13 11.87
C TYR A 172 15.02 5.06 10.95
N LEU A 173 14.31 6.05 11.50
CA LEU A 173 13.30 6.83 10.79
C LEU A 173 13.76 8.22 10.34
N ARG A 174 15.00 8.63 10.64
CA ARG A 174 15.59 9.89 10.12
C ARG A 174 15.75 9.85 8.60
N ALA A 175 15.91 11.00 8.00
CA ALA A 175 16.41 11.11 6.64
C ALA A 175 17.75 10.38 6.48
N LYS A 176 17.97 9.77 5.33
CA LYS A 176 19.20 9.04 5.01
C LYS A 176 19.92 9.75 3.88
N GLU A 177 21.24 9.72 3.98
CA GLU A 177 22.13 10.23 2.95
C GLU A 177 22.48 9.12 1.94
N LYS A 178 23.01 9.53 0.80
CA LYS A 178 23.43 8.62 -0.27
C LYS A 178 24.35 7.51 0.22
N ASP A 179 25.30 7.85 1.10
CA ASP A 179 26.36 6.98 1.57
C ASP A 179 26.03 6.29 2.89
N ASP A 180 24.83 6.50 3.46
CA ASP A 180 24.36 5.75 4.62
C ASP A 180 24.33 4.25 4.31
N ILE A 181 24.77 3.44 5.28
CA ILE A 181 24.73 1.97 5.16
C ILE A 181 23.38 1.48 5.64
N PHE A 182 22.68 0.74 4.80
CA PHE A 182 21.41 0.12 5.14
C PHE A 182 21.59 -1.34 5.56
N PRO A 183 20.71 -1.85 6.43
CA PRO A 183 20.75 -3.27 6.85
C PRO A 183 20.60 -4.28 5.70
N TRP A 184 20.12 -3.85 4.57
CA TRP A 184 19.87 -4.66 3.37
C TRP A 184 20.85 -4.41 2.23
N ASP A 185 21.88 -3.60 2.42
CA ASP A 185 22.87 -3.30 1.36
C ASP A 185 23.63 -4.55 0.86
N ASP A 186 23.65 -5.62 1.66
CA ASP A 186 24.23 -6.92 1.27
C ASP A 186 23.32 -7.74 0.35
N ILE A 187 22.08 -7.29 0.10
CA ILE A 187 21.10 -7.98 -0.74
C ILE A 187 21.06 -7.29 -2.10
N ASP A 188 21.61 -7.95 -3.12
CA ASP A 188 21.59 -7.44 -4.48
C ASP A 188 20.28 -7.81 -5.18
N LEU A 189 19.44 -6.81 -5.46
CA LEU A 189 18.23 -6.93 -6.29
C LEU A 189 18.45 -6.51 -7.75
N GLY A 190 19.69 -6.26 -8.16
CA GLY A 190 20.02 -5.81 -9.49
C GLY A 190 19.78 -4.31 -9.73
N ILE A 191 19.20 -3.57 -8.77
CA ILE A 191 18.99 -2.12 -8.88
C ILE A 191 20.05 -1.40 -8.05
N SER A 192 20.84 -0.53 -8.72
CA SER A 192 21.92 0.15 -8.02
C SER A 192 21.41 1.19 -7.02
N LYS A 193 22.05 1.28 -5.85
CA LYS A 193 21.78 2.29 -4.83
C LYS A 193 21.90 3.72 -5.37
N LYS A 194 22.85 3.95 -6.27
CA LYS A 194 23.03 5.23 -6.97
C LYS A 194 21.77 5.61 -7.76
N PHE A 195 21.20 4.67 -8.50
CA PHE A 195 19.96 4.90 -9.25
C PHE A 195 18.79 5.23 -8.31
N LEU A 196 18.64 4.50 -7.22
CA LEU A 196 17.60 4.77 -6.22
C LEU A 196 17.74 6.17 -5.60
N TRP A 197 18.97 6.62 -5.33
CA TRP A 197 19.24 7.98 -4.85
C TRP A 197 18.86 9.05 -5.87
N GLU A 198 19.21 8.87 -7.13
CA GLU A 198 18.86 9.79 -8.22
C GLU A 198 17.34 9.88 -8.41
N GLU A 199 16.64 8.75 -8.34
CA GLU A 199 15.17 8.72 -8.39
C GLU A 199 14.52 9.33 -7.14
N TYR A 200 15.14 9.20 -5.97
CA TYR A 200 14.72 9.90 -4.77
C TYR A 200 14.79 11.42 -4.97
N GLY A 201 15.92 11.93 -5.47
CA GLY A 201 16.06 13.35 -5.80
C GLY A 201 14.99 13.85 -6.77
N ARG A 202 14.62 13.04 -7.78
CA ARG A 202 13.51 13.36 -8.69
C ARG A 202 12.17 13.39 -7.96
N SER A 203 11.92 12.42 -7.08
CA SER A 203 10.67 12.31 -6.34
C SER A 203 10.40 13.53 -5.46
N ILE A 204 11.41 14.02 -4.73
CA ILE A 204 11.26 15.19 -3.85
C ILE A 204 11.13 16.52 -4.62
N HIS A 205 11.59 16.56 -5.87
CA HIS A 205 11.46 17.72 -6.75
C HIS A 205 10.29 17.60 -7.74
N PHE A 206 9.42 16.60 -7.57
CA PHE A 206 8.26 16.32 -8.44
C PHE A 206 8.61 16.25 -9.92
N THR A 207 9.84 15.78 -10.24
CA THR A 207 10.32 15.64 -11.62
C THR A 207 9.97 14.26 -12.13
N GLU A 208 9.08 14.20 -13.12
CA GLU A 208 8.68 12.95 -13.75
C GLU A 208 9.70 12.48 -14.79
N ARG A 209 9.71 11.19 -15.03
CA ARG A 209 10.52 10.50 -16.01
C ARG A 209 9.71 9.37 -16.63
N GLU A 210 9.93 9.11 -17.90
CA GLU A 210 9.26 8.03 -18.61
C GLU A 210 9.69 6.65 -18.09
N TYR A 211 8.81 5.65 -18.30
CA TYR A 211 9.13 4.26 -17.98
C TYR A 211 10.10 3.67 -18.98
N CYS A 212 10.97 2.77 -18.51
CA CYS A 212 11.86 2.04 -19.41
C CYS A 212 11.13 1.09 -20.38
N LEU A 213 9.91 0.66 -20.02
CA LEU A 213 9.08 -0.25 -20.84
C LEU A 213 8.32 0.46 -21.96
N GLY A 214 8.38 1.79 -22.02
CA GLY A 214 7.58 2.56 -22.97
C GLY A 214 6.08 2.51 -22.71
N ARG A 215 5.36 3.25 -23.51
CA ARG A 215 3.90 3.32 -23.52
C ARG A 215 3.41 3.40 -24.98
N PRO A 216 2.13 3.18 -25.28
CA PRO A 216 1.63 3.50 -26.61
C PRO A 216 2.03 4.91 -27.01
N GLN A 217 2.71 5.06 -28.17
CA GLN A 217 3.24 6.31 -28.71
C GLN A 217 4.51 6.87 -28.02
N VAL A 218 5.08 6.17 -27.03
CA VAL A 218 6.33 6.55 -26.39
C VAL A 218 7.31 5.40 -26.47
N GLU A 219 8.47 5.64 -27.10
CA GLU A 219 9.51 4.61 -27.22
C GLU A 219 10.06 4.19 -25.85
N ALA A 220 10.30 2.89 -25.72
CA ALA A 220 10.94 2.33 -24.55
C ALA A 220 12.42 2.72 -24.50
N GLN A 221 12.88 3.25 -23.37
CA GLN A 221 14.24 3.67 -23.16
C GLN A 221 14.81 3.09 -21.86
N CYS A 222 16.00 2.47 -21.95
CA CYS A 222 16.69 1.99 -20.76
C CYS A 222 17.11 3.16 -19.87
N LEU A 223 16.71 3.08 -18.60
CA LEU A 223 17.00 4.11 -17.58
C LEU A 223 18.32 3.86 -16.82
N GLY A 224 19.01 2.75 -17.11
CA GLY A 224 20.28 2.44 -16.47
C GLY A 224 20.19 2.03 -14.99
N CYS A 225 19.05 1.49 -14.56
CA CYS A 225 18.87 1.09 -13.15
C CYS A 225 19.75 -0.09 -12.70
N GLY A 226 20.23 -0.90 -13.65
CA GLY A 226 21.04 -2.11 -13.37
C GLY A 226 20.27 -3.42 -13.38
N ALA A 227 18.93 -3.38 -13.29
CA ALA A 227 18.09 -4.58 -13.15
C ALA A 227 18.13 -5.54 -14.35
N CYS A 228 18.51 -5.06 -15.53
CA CYS A 228 18.60 -5.89 -16.73
C CYS A 228 20.06 -6.29 -16.99
N PRO A 229 20.42 -7.56 -16.79
CA PRO A 229 21.82 -8.01 -16.89
C PRO A 229 22.39 -7.99 -18.32
N THR A 230 21.52 -7.97 -19.34
CA THR A 230 21.95 -7.98 -20.74
C THR A 230 21.08 -7.12 -21.63
N VAL A 231 21.63 -6.66 -22.76
CA VAL A 231 20.88 -5.95 -23.82
C VAL A 231 19.73 -6.80 -24.37
N ALA A 232 19.87 -8.12 -24.38
CA ALA A 232 18.81 -9.03 -24.82
C ALA A 232 17.60 -8.97 -23.87
N HIS A 233 17.82 -8.89 -22.55
CA HIS A 233 16.74 -8.68 -21.57
C HIS A 233 16.05 -7.34 -21.76
N ILE A 234 16.81 -6.27 -21.96
CA ILE A 234 16.25 -4.95 -22.25
C ILE A 234 15.35 -5.02 -23.48
N ARG A 235 15.83 -5.58 -24.58
CA ARG A 235 15.04 -5.73 -25.81
C ARG A 235 13.80 -6.59 -25.62
N LYS A 236 13.89 -7.67 -24.85
CA LYS A 236 12.74 -8.53 -24.55
C LYS A 236 11.66 -7.78 -23.78
N LEU A 237 12.03 -6.96 -22.80
CA LEU A 237 11.08 -6.17 -22.01
C LEU A 237 10.47 -5.02 -22.84
N THR A 238 11.28 -4.32 -23.62
CA THR A 238 10.83 -3.17 -24.42
C THR A 238 9.96 -3.58 -25.61
N ASN A 239 10.16 -4.79 -26.13
CA ASN A 239 9.36 -5.35 -27.23
C ASN A 239 8.18 -6.20 -26.73
N HIS A 240 7.95 -6.29 -25.41
CA HIS A 240 6.83 -7.04 -24.89
C HIS A 240 5.53 -6.31 -25.16
N THR A 241 4.78 -6.78 -26.14
CA THR A 241 3.39 -6.39 -26.36
C THR A 241 2.49 -7.26 -25.49
N ILE A 242 1.57 -6.66 -24.76
CA ILE A 242 0.52 -7.39 -24.05
C ILE A 242 -0.33 -8.08 -25.15
N SER A 243 -0.08 -9.37 -25.33
CA SER A 243 -0.50 -10.09 -26.53
C SER A 243 -1.95 -10.61 -26.54
N GLN A 244 -2.70 -10.42 -25.44
CA GLN A 244 -4.09 -10.86 -25.44
C GLN A 244 -4.98 -9.86 -24.69
N PRO A 245 -6.03 -9.33 -25.37
CA PRO A 245 -7.10 -8.67 -24.66
C PRO A 245 -7.73 -9.69 -23.69
N PHE A 246 -7.95 -9.27 -22.46
CA PHE A 246 -8.69 -10.06 -21.47
C PHE A 246 -10.06 -10.36 -22.08
N LEU A 247 -10.32 -11.62 -22.45
CA LEU A 247 -11.56 -11.99 -23.13
C LEU A 247 -12.72 -11.83 -22.15
N MET A 248 -13.71 -11.02 -22.50
CA MET A 248 -14.92 -10.82 -21.69
C MET A 248 -15.62 -12.14 -21.35
N GLU A 249 -15.41 -13.15 -22.17
CA GLU A 249 -15.88 -14.52 -21.97
C GLU A 249 -15.22 -15.18 -20.74
N GLU A 250 -13.92 -14.97 -20.53
CA GLU A 250 -13.19 -15.45 -19.35
C GLU A 250 -13.69 -14.77 -18.06
N ILE A 251 -13.95 -13.47 -18.12
CA ILE A 251 -14.55 -12.73 -16.99
C ILE A 251 -15.93 -13.29 -16.64
N ARG A 252 -16.77 -13.55 -17.65
CA ARG A 252 -18.09 -14.17 -17.45
C ARG A 252 -17.97 -15.55 -16.82
N ARG A 253 -17.09 -16.40 -17.34
CA ARG A 253 -16.84 -17.73 -16.79
C ARG A 253 -16.42 -17.69 -15.31
N ILE A 254 -15.50 -16.77 -14.96
CA ILE A 254 -15.08 -16.57 -13.58
C ILE A 254 -16.23 -16.04 -12.71
N ALA A 255 -17.03 -15.11 -13.22
CA ALA A 255 -18.18 -14.57 -12.51
C ALA A 255 -19.25 -15.64 -12.25
N ASP A 256 -19.53 -16.48 -13.25
CA ASP A 256 -20.51 -17.57 -13.13
C ASP A 256 -20.02 -18.67 -12.18
N SER A 257 -18.73 -19.01 -12.21
CA SER A 257 -18.14 -19.95 -11.24
C SER A 257 -18.21 -19.42 -9.79
N LYS A 258 -18.18 -18.12 -9.61
CA LYS A 258 -18.35 -17.49 -8.27
C LYS A 258 -19.81 -17.43 -7.81
N ARG A 259 -20.80 -17.50 -8.70
CA ARG A 259 -22.23 -17.57 -8.35
C ARG A 259 -22.63 -18.94 -7.81
N ASN A 260 -22.03 -20.01 -8.32
CA ASN A 260 -22.29 -21.38 -7.90
C ASN A 260 -21.38 -21.81 -6.74
N LYS A 261 -21.48 -21.09 -5.61
CA LYS A 261 -20.68 -21.41 -4.43
C LYS A 261 -21.33 -22.53 -3.62
N LEU A 262 -20.59 -23.60 -3.36
CA LEU A 262 -20.92 -24.56 -2.31
C LEU A 262 -20.52 -23.92 -0.96
N ILE A 263 -21.50 -23.70 -0.08
CA ILE A 263 -21.22 -23.22 1.27
C ILE A 263 -21.06 -24.44 2.16
N LEU A 264 -19.84 -24.69 2.60
CA LEU A 264 -19.53 -25.73 3.60
C LEU A 264 -19.44 -25.10 4.97
N ARG A 265 -20.23 -25.62 5.91
CA ARG A 265 -20.08 -25.30 7.35
C ARG A 265 -19.20 -26.40 7.97
N VAL A 266 -17.99 -26.01 8.36
CA VAL A 266 -17.05 -26.93 9.03
C VAL A 266 -17.07 -26.59 10.53
N VAL A 267 -17.37 -27.58 11.37
CA VAL A 267 -17.27 -27.47 12.83
C VAL A 267 -15.98 -28.18 13.24
N VAL A 268 -15.13 -27.46 13.94
CA VAL A 268 -13.82 -27.97 14.36
C VAL A 268 -13.73 -27.93 15.87
N GLU A 269 -13.43 -29.06 16.47
CA GLU A 269 -13.02 -29.13 17.87
C GLU A 269 -11.52 -28.84 17.97
N ILE A 270 -11.18 -27.92 18.87
CA ILE A 270 -9.81 -27.48 19.07
C ILE A 270 -9.33 -28.03 20.41
N GLU A 271 -8.22 -28.76 20.37
CA GLU A 271 -7.57 -29.22 21.60
C GLU A 271 -7.22 -28.06 22.54
N PRO A 272 -7.30 -28.26 23.88
CA PRO A 272 -7.03 -27.23 24.86
C PRO A 272 -5.67 -26.54 24.68
N THR A 273 -4.66 -27.27 24.22
CA THR A 273 -3.30 -26.79 23.96
C THR A 273 -3.25 -25.73 22.83
N LEU A 274 -4.15 -25.80 21.87
CA LEU A 274 -4.25 -24.86 20.76
C LEU A 274 -5.14 -23.65 21.06
N ARG A 275 -5.77 -23.58 22.22
CA ARG A 275 -6.62 -22.45 22.62
C ARG A 275 -5.84 -21.13 22.77
N LEU A 276 -4.53 -21.20 22.98
CA LEU A 276 -3.62 -20.07 23.03
C LEU A 276 -3.31 -19.50 21.64
N VAL A 277 -3.54 -20.29 20.58
CA VAL A 277 -3.34 -19.83 19.20
C VAL A 277 -4.54 -19.01 18.76
N ALA A 278 -4.30 -17.85 18.16
CA ALA A 278 -5.38 -16.98 17.68
C ALA A 278 -6.32 -17.75 16.74
N LYS A 279 -7.63 -17.69 16.99
CA LYS A 279 -8.68 -18.40 16.24
C LYS A 279 -8.56 -18.26 14.70
N ARG A 280 -8.06 -17.13 14.22
CA ARG A 280 -7.81 -16.87 12.79
C ARG A 280 -6.74 -17.78 12.20
N PHE A 281 -5.68 -18.04 12.95
CA PHE A 281 -4.59 -18.92 12.52
C PHE A 281 -5.11 -20.33 12.32
N ILE A 282 -5.96 -20.79 13.23
CA ILE A 282 -6.60 -22.09 13.16
C ILE A 282 -7.50 -22.16 11.93
N GLY A 283 -8.30 -21.12 11.67
CA GLY A 283 -9.15 -21.02 10.49
C GLY A 283 -8.37 -21.11 9.17
N VAL A 284 -7.23 -20.41 9.09
CA VAL A 284 -6.34 -20.46 7.91
C VAL A 284 -5.71 -21.84 7.73
N ALA A 285 -5.24 -22.46 8.82
CA ALA A 285 -4.65 -23.81 8.77
C ALA A 285 -5.68 -24.86 8.30
N ILE A 286 -6.92 -24.79 8.78
CA ILE A 286 -8.02 -25.67 8.37
C ILE A 286 -8.36 -25.44 6.90
N ALA A 287 -8.53 -24.18 6.48
CA ALA A 287 -8.82 -23.85 5.08
C ALA A 287 -7.72 -24.40 4.14
N ARG A 288 -6.45 -24.27 4.53
CA ARG A 288 -5.32 -24.81 3.78
C ARG A 288 -5.32 -26.34 3.74
N ALA A 289 -5.59 -27.00 4.87
CA ALA A 289 -5.69 -28.45 4.92
C ALA A 289 -6.82 -28.98 4.03
N LEU A 290 -7.98 -28.34 4.04
CA LEU A 290 -9.10 -28.69 3.16
C LEU A 290 -8.75 -28.50 1.68
N MET A 291 -8.08 -27.41 1.32
CA MET A 291 -7.65 -27.16 -0.07
C MET A 291 -6.61 -28.16 -0.57
N LEU A 292 -5.81 -28.75 0.32
CA LEU A 292 -4.81 -29.75 -0.04
C LEU A 292 -5.41 -31.15 -0.12
N ALA A 293 -6.58 -31.37 0.49
CA ALA A 293 -7.28 -32.66 0.50
C ALA A 293 -8.31 -32.79 -0.64
N MET A 294 -8.59 -31.71 -1.36
CA MET A 294 -9.47 -31.64 -2.54
C MET A 294 -8.66 -31.75 -3.84
#